data_feaf0592c2ca40d5de9eb5a0144ccd51
#
_entry.id   feaf0592c2ca40d5de9eb5a0144ccd51
#
_cell.length_a   1.000
_cell.length_b   1.000
_cell.length_c   1.000
_cell.angle_alpha   90.00
_cell.angle_beta   90.00
_cell.angle_gamma   90.00
#
_symmetry.space_group_name_H-M   'P 1'
#
loop_
_entity.id
_entity.type
_entity.pdbx_description
1 polymer ?
#
loop_
_entity_poly.entity_id
_entity_poly.type
_entity_poly.pdbx_seq_one_letter_code
_entity_poly.pdbx_strand_id
1 'polypeptide(L)'
;MADKLRGNIQPSDYKAVILGLIFLKYISDSFEEKYSKLLAEGEGFEEDRDAYIADNIFFVPPTARWGFIKKSAKQSTIGQIIDEAMIAIERENKNLKGVLPKNYARPELDKTKLGELIDLFSFNLGSKEAKAQDILGRVYEYFLGKFGSSEGEFYTPPTIVKLLVGMIEPYKGRVYDPCCGSGGMFVQSKRFVEEHRGRKDDIHIYGQEFTATTWRLCKMNLAIRGIDGNLGERDADTFGNDLHKNLRADFVLANPPFNVSDYTLIQDDARWKYGIPPANNANYAWIEHIISKLSPTGIAGFVLANGSMSTSTKAEAEIRKNIIEAGLVDCIITMPPNLFYNVTIPVCLWFISKKRENRKDKILFIDARKMGYMETRKHRELKDEAIKRIYDTYHNWRDGKEEYEDVRGFCKSANIEEVRGHEYILTPGRYVGIEEVEDDGEPFDEKMTRLTAELAEMFAKSHKLEEEIKQRLGAIGYEF
;
A
#
# COMPACT_ATOMS: atom_id res chain seq x y z
N MET A 1 15.46 15.58 -8.53
CA MET A 1 15.09 16.26 -7.28
C MET A 1 15.71 15.60 -6.06
N ALA A 2 15.39 14.35 -5.78
CA ALA A 2 15.89 13.64 -4.60
C ALA A 2 17.42 13.58 -4.49
N ASP A 3 18.11 13.35 -5.61
CA ASP A 3 19.58 13.27 -5.61
C ASP A 3 20.29 14.59 -5.22
N LYS A 4 19.61 15.74 -5.38
CA LYS A 4 20.20 17.04 -4.97
C LYS A 4 20.26 17.23 -3.45
N LEU A 5 19.41 16.53 -2.69
CA LEU A 5 19.41 16.62 -1.22
C LEU A 5 20.24 15.50 -0.55
N ARG A 6 20.74 14.50 -1.30
CA ARG A 6 21.61 13.45 -0.75
C ARG A 6 22.86 14.04 -0.15
N GLY A 7 23.18 13.65 1.07
CA GLY A 7 24.47 13.92 1.73
C GLY A 7 24.40 14.42 3.17
N ASN A 8 23.34 15.12 3.61
CA ASN A 8 23.30 15.72 4.93
C ASN A 8 22.04 15.41 5.76
N ILE A 9 21.07 14.70 5.20
CA ILE A 9 19.75 14.46 5.82
C ILE A 9 19.35 13.00 5.64
N GLN A 10 18.67 12.42 6.61
CA GLN A 10 18.13 11.04 6.56
C GLN A 10 17.11 10.89 5.41
N PRO A 11 17.05 9.73 4.73
CA PRO A 11 16.09 9.49 3.64
C PRO A 11 14.62 9.77 4.00
N SER A 12 14.19 9.47 5.23
CA SER A 12 12.85 9.76 5.76
C SER A 12 12.52 11.25 5.74
N ASP A 13 13.50 12.10 6.07
CA ASP A 13 13.35 13.54 6.14
C ASP A 13 13.23 14.20 4.75
N TYR A 14 13.92 13.65 3.73
CA TYR A 14 13.74 14.10 2.36
C TYR A 14 12.31 13.95 1.86
N LYS A 15 11.70 12.81 2.20
CA LYS A 15 10.33 12.47 1.83
C LYS A 15 9.39 13.58 2.28
N ALA A 16 9.44 13.94 3.56
CA ALA A 16 8.58 14.99 4.13
C ALA A 16 8.81 16.36 3.48
N VAL A 17 10.07 16.75 3.27
CA VAL A 17 10.44 18.04 2.66
C VAL A 17 9.93 18.14 1.22
N ILE A 18 10.20 17.13 0.38
CA ILE A 18 9.82 17.14 -1.04
C ILE A 18 8.31 17.06 -1.19
N LEU A 19 7.65 16.14 -0.47
CA LEU A 19 6.20 15.98 -0.55
C LEU A 19 5.46 17.20 -0.03
N GLY A 20 5.97 17.86 1.00
CA GLY A 20 5.43 19.13 1.48
C GLY A 20 5.54 20.25 0.46
N LEU A 21 6.68 20.39 -0.26
CA LEU A 21 6.83 21.36 -1.35
C LEU A 21 5.92 21.06 -2.53
N ILE A 22 5.77 19.78 -2.91
CA ILE A 22 4.85 19.36 -3.97
C ILE A 22 3.41 19.72 -3.59
N PHE A 23 3.04 19.45 -2.34
CA PHE A 23 1.72 19.82 -1.82
C PHE A 23 1.49 21.33 -1.87
N LEU A 24 2.44 22.11 -1.36
CA LEU A 24 2.38 23.59 -1.39
C LEU A 24 2.25 24.13 -2.80
N LYS A 25 3.03 23.60 -3.73
CA LYS A 25 2.95 23.96 -5.16
C LYS A 25 1.57 23.66 -5.72
N TYR A 26 1.03 22.47 -5.47
CA TYR A 26 -0.28 22.07 -5.97
C TYR A 26 -1.42 22.94 -5.47
N ILE A 27 -1.47 23.18 -4.15
CA ILE A 27 -2.56 24.01 -3.59
C ILE A 27 -2.46 25.46 -4.07
N SER A 28 -1.25 25.99 -4.23
CA SER A 28 -1.03 27.31 -4.77
C SER A 28 -1.46 27.39 -6.24
N ASP A 29 -1.09 26.42 -7.07
CA ASP A 29 -1.50 26.39 -8.49
C ASP A 29 -3.03 26.25 -8.63
N SER A 30 -3.66 25.41 -7.81
CA SER A 30 -5.11 25.24 -7.82
C SER A 30 -5.84 26.51 -7.38
N PHE A 31 -5.29 27.21 -6.39
CA PHE A 31 -5.77 28.50 -5.94
C PHE A 31 -5.64 29.57 -7.06
N GLU A 32 -4.46 29.70 -7.65
CA GLU A 32 -4.16 30.69 -8.71
C GLU A 32 -5.07 30.48 -9.94
N GLU A 33 -5.37 29.24 -10.32
CA GLU A 33 -6.31 28.93 -11.40
C GLU A 33 -7.72 29.46 -11.10
N LYS A 34 -8.22 29.21 -9.89
CA LYS A 34 -9.54 29.73 -9.46
C LYS A 34 -9.52 31.24 -9.30
N TYR A 35 -8.46 31.78 -8.69
CA TYR A 35 -8.25 33.22 -8.53
C TYR A 35 -8.36 33.95 -9.86
N SER A 36 -7.65 33.47 -10.90
CA SER A 36 -7.68 34.05 -12.23
C SER A 36 -9.07 34.01 -12.86
N LYS A 37 -9.88 32.97 -12.59
CA LYS A 37 -11.27 32.88 -13.06
C LYS A 37 -12.17 33.89 -12.38
N LEU A 38 -12.13 33.97 -11.05
CA LEU A 38 -12.92 34.93 -10.26
C LEU A 38 -12.57 36.36 -10.63
N LEU A 39 -11.28 36.66 -10.85
CA LEU A 39 -10.84 37.98 -11.33
C LEU A 39 -11.40 38.30 -12.70
N ALA A 40 -11.47 37.33 -13.61
CA ALA A 40 -12.04 37.52 -14.95
C ALA A 40 -13.58 37.69 -14.92
N GLU A 41 -14.27 37.09 -13.95
CA GLU A 41 -15.70 37.28 -13.71
C GLU A 41 -16.00 38.68 -13.18
N GLY A 42 -15.05 39.35 -12.50
CA GLY A 42 -15.12 40.74 -12.10
C GLY A 42 -16.11 41.05 -10.96
N GLU A 43 -16.55 40.04 -10.20
CA GLU A 43 -17.51 40.18 -9.12
C GLU A 43 -16.87 40.52 -7.75
N GLY A 44 -15.51 40.54 -7.66
CA GLY A 44 -14.76 40.92 -6.47
C GLY A 44 -14.65 39.80 -5.42
N PHE A 45 -14.90 38.55 -5.80
CA PHE A 45 -14.81 37.38 -4.90
C PHE A 45 -13.46 36.67 -4.93
N GLU A 46 -12.47 37.20 -5.64
CA GLU A 46 -11.15 36.56 -5.80
C GLU A 46 -10.34 36.41 -4.50
N GLU A 47 -10.65 37.22 -3.47
CA GLU A 47 -10.04 37.09 -2.13
C GLU A 47 -11.06 36.56 -1.09
N ASP A 48 -12.26 36.15 -1.52
CA ASP A 48 -13.25 35.54 -0.64
C ASP A 48 -12.97 34.05 -0.44
N ARG A 49 -12.65 33.66 0.80
CA ARG A 49 -12.34 32.28 1.17
C ARG A 49 -13.47 31.28 0.82
N ASP A 50 -14.73 31.69 1.00
CA ASP A 50 -15.86 30.79 0.83
C ASP A 50 -16.06 30.39 -0.66
N ALA A 51 -15.65 31.25 -1.59
CA ALA A 51 -15.64 30.95 -3.03
C ALA A 51 -14.71 29.80 -3.42
N TYR A 52 -13.67 29.54 -2.63
CA TYR A 52 -12.73 28.42 -2.83
C TYR A 52 -13.20 27.15 -2.14
N ILE A 53 -13.73 27.26 -0.92
CA ILE A 53 -14.24 26.12 -0.16
C ILE A 53 -15.38 25.41 -0.91
N ALA A 54 -16.27 26.17 -1.55
CA ALA A 54 -17.36 25.63 -2.36
C ALA A 54 -16.89 24.67 -3.47
N ASP A 55 -15.69 24.92 -4.02
CA ASP A 55 -15.06 24.10 -5.07
C ASP A 55 -14.03 23.10 -4.51
N ASN A 56 -13.96 22.89 -3.19
CA ASN A 56 -12.93 22.09 -2.51
C ASN A 56 -11.50 22.55 -2.85
N ILE A 57 -11.27 23.84 -3.00
CA ILE A 57 -9.97 24.44 -3.21
C ILE A 57 -9.52 25.10 -1.90
N PHE A 58 -8.26 24.86 -1.53
CA PHE A 58 -7.67 25.48 -0.34
C PHE A 58 -7.41 26.97 -0.60
N PHE A 59 -7.79 27.81 0.33
CA PHE A 59 -7.44 29.24 0.28
C PHE A 59 -5.96 29.45 0.59
N VAL A 60 -5.25 30.18 -0.28
CA VAL A 60 -3.80 30.43 -0.15
C VAL A 60 -3.55 31.94 0.05
N PRO A 61 -3.16 32.35 1.26
CA PRO A 61 -2.80 33.74 1.54
C PRO A 61 -1.66 34.25 0.66
N PRO A 62 -1.58 35.56 0.35
CA PRO A 62 -0.57 36.13 -0.55
C PRO A 62 0.88 35.73 -0.21
N THR A 63 1.25 35.67 1.08
CA THR A 63 2.58 35.30 1.56
C THR A 63 2.89 33.80 1.38
N ALA A 64 1.88 32.97 1.10
CA ALA A 64 2.01 31.52 0.92
C ALA A 64 1.86 31.11 -0.56
N ARG A 65 1.55 32.01 -1.47
CA ARG A 65 1.44 31.74 -2.91
C ARG A 65 2.78 31.36 -3.51
N TRP A 66 2.79 30.37 -4.39
CA TRP A 66 4.04 29.85 -4.98
C TRP A 66 4.87 30.92 -5.66
N GLY A 67 4.25 31.89 -6.31
CA GLY A 67 4.91 33.03 -6.92
C GLY A 67 5.76 33.84 -5.92
N PHE A 68 5.27 34.05 -4.70
CA PHE A 68 5.99 34.72 -3.62
C PHE A 68 7.17 33.88 -3.13
N ILE A 69 6.95 32.59 -2.87
CA ILE A 69 7.98 31.65 -2.42
C ILE A 69 9.11 31.54 -3.46
N LYS A 70 8.77 31.43 -4.74
CA LYS A 70 9.73 31.34 -5.84
C LYS A 70 10.60 32.59 -5.94
N LYS A 71 10.03 33.78 -5.79
CA LYS A 71 10.79 35.06 -5.76
C LYS A 71 11.78 35.09 -4.59
N SER A 72 11.46 34.42 -3.49
CA SER A 72 12.27 34.37 -2.28
C SER A 72 13.25 33.20 -2.25
N ALA A 73 13.28 32.32 -3.26
CA ALA A 73 14.01 31.05 -3.26
C ALA A 73 15.53 31.19 -3.01
N LYS A 74 16.12 32.31 -3.38
CA LYS A 74 17.57 32.60 -3.21
C LYS A 74 17.93 33.25 -1.85
N GLN A 75 16.95 33.53 -1.00
CA GLN A 75 17.18 34.15 0.30
C GLN A 75 17.66 33.11 1.31
N SER A 76 18.55 33.47 2.22
CA SER A 76 18.98 32.60 3.32
C SER A 76 17.85 32.23 4.28
N THR A 77 16.79 33.01 4.30
CA THR A 77 15.57 32.85 5.10
C THR A 77 14.50 31.99 4.42
N ILE A 78 14.77 31.40 3.24
CA ILE A 78 13.76 30.63 2.47
C ILE A 78 13.09 29.53 3.29
N GLY A 79 13.83 28.87 4.19
CA GLY A 79 13.24 27.85 5.07
C GLY A 79 12.19 28.43 6.02
N GLN A 80 12.44 29.60 6.61
CA GLN A 80 11.47 30.30 7.46
C GLN A 80 10.24 30.76 6.67
N ILE A 81 10.45 31.28 5.47
CA ILE A 81 9.38 31.72 4.57
C ILE A 81 8.43 30.56 4.25
N ILE A 82 8.97 29.35 4.00
CA ILE A 82 8.14 28.16 3.74
C ILE A 82 7.39 27.73 5.01
N ASP A 83 8.05 27.70 6.18
CA ASP A 83 7.40 27.35 7.44
C ASP A 83 6.25 28.33 7.76
N GLU A 84 6.46 29.64 7.57
CA GLU A 84 5.44 30.68 7.75
C GLU A 84 4.28 30.53 6.72
N ALA A 85 4.60 30.17 5.48
CA ALA A 85 3.59 29.88 4.47
C ALA A 85 2.71 28.68 4.87
N MET A 86 3.31 27.60 5.36
CA MET A 86 2.57 26.43 5.85
C MET A 86 1.66 26.79 7.04
N ILE A 87 2.15 27.61 7.98
CA ILE A 87 1.35 28.11 9.11
C ILE A 87 0.17 28.97 8.63
N ALA A 88 0.42 29.86 7.67
CA ALA A 88 -0.62 30.74 7.11
C ALA A 88 -1.73 29.93 6.41
N ILE A 89 -1.36 28.90 5.64
CA ILE A 89 -2.32 28.01 4.97
C ILE A 89 -3.16 27.24 5.99
N GLU A 90 -2.54 26.67 7.04
CA GLU A 90 -3.27 25.95 8.09
C GLU A 90 -4.26 26.84 8.85
N ARG A 91 -3.92 28.11 9.05
CA ARG A 91 -4.80 29.08 9.71
C ARG A 91 -6.09 29.32 8.92
N GLU A 92 -5.97 29.38 7.61
CA GLU A 92 -7.12 29.61 6.72
C GLU A 92 -7.90 28.33 6.42
N ASN A 93 -7.28 27.15 6.54
CA ASN A 93 -7.89 25.87 6.14
C ASN A 93 -7.91 24.91 7.33
N LYS A 94 -9.03 24.86 8.05
CA LYS A 94 -9.19 24.06 9.28
C LYS A 94 -8.85 22.58 9.10
N ASN A 95 -9.14 22.00 7.92
CA ASN A 95 -8.86 20.59 7.60
C ASN A 95 -7.36 20.26 7.53
N LEU A 96 -6.51 21.27 7.37
CA LEU A 96 -5.05 21.13 7.30
C LEU A 96 -4.36 21.44 8.64
N LYS A 97 -5.09 21.80 9.69
CA LYS A 97 -4.51 22.21 10.98
C LYS A 97 -3.60 21.11 11.57
N GLY A 98 -2.34 21.45 11.79
CA GLY A 98 -1.33 20.52 12.35
C GLY A 98 -0.82 19.47 11.36
N VAL A 99 -1.20 19.53 10.10
CA VAL A 99 -0.87 18.53 9.06
C VAL A 99 0.39 18.89 8.28
N LEU A 100 0.57 20.16 7.95
CA LEU A 100 1.65 20.59 7.06
C LEU A 100 3.02 20.54 7.75
N PRO A 101 4.08 20.10 7.04
CA PRO A 101 5.42 20.09 7.62
C PRO A 101 5.95 21.52 7.84
N LYS A 102 6.57 21.77 9.01
CA LYS A 102 7.13 23.07 9.42
C LYS A 102 8.55 22.90 9.94
N ASN A 103 9.40 22.30 9.12
CA ASN A 103 10.77 21.95 9.44
C ASN A 103 11.77 22.37 8.35
N TYR A 104 11.41 23.39 7.55
CA TYR A 104 12.25 23.88 6.46
C TYR A 104 13.32 24.86 6.97
N ALA A 105 13.08 25.53 8.11
CA ALA A 105 14.05 26.45 8.74
C ALA A 105 15.21 25.74 9.41
N ARG A 106 15.13 24.43 9.67
CA ARG A 106 16.16 23.66 10.40
C ARG A 106 17.56 23.81 9.79
N PRO A 107 18.63 23.84 10.63
CA PRO A 107 20.01 24.07 10.17
C PRO A 107 20.53 23.00 9.21
N GLU A 108 20.11 21.74 9.39
CA GLU A 108 20.56 20.58 8.60
C GLU A 108 20.07 20.65 7.14
N LEU A 109 19.03 21.43 6.84
CA LEU A 109 18.53 21.62 5.51
C LEU A 109 19.26 22.78 4.82
N ASP A 110 20.09 22.44 3.84
CA ASP A 110 20.83 23.42 3.03
C ASP A 110 19.87 24.35 2.27
N LYS A 111 19.93 25.66 2.56
CA LYS A 111 19.02 26.65 2.00
C LYS A 111 19.25 26.90 0.51
N THR A 112 20.50 26.72 0.02
CA THR A 112 20.83 26.84 -1.40
C THR A 112 20.17 25.68 -2.17
N LYS A 113 20.33 24.44 -1.67
CA LYS A 113 19.69 23.27 -2.26
C LYS A 113 18.16 23.35 -2.23
N LEU A 114 17.61 23.91 -1.15
CA LEU A 114 16.17 24.16 -1.02
C LEU A 114 15.67 25.13 -2.11
N GLY A 115 16.41 26.23 -2.33
CA GLY A 115 16.14 27.18 -3.40
C GLY A 115 16.19 26.55 -4.79
N GLU A 116 17.22 25.75 -5.05
CA GLU A 116 17.32 24.99 -6.32
C GLU A 116 16.16 24.02 -6.54
N LEU A 117 15.66 23.37 -5.46
CA LEU A 117 14.48 22.53 -5.54
C LEU A 117 13.25 23.32 -5.94
N ILE A 118 13.03 24.50 -5.36
CA ILE A 118 11.90 25.37 -5.71
C ILE A 118 11.96 25.75 -7.17
N ASP A 119 13.15 26.07 -7.70
CA ASP A 119 13.34 26.42 -9.10
C ASP A 119 13.02 25.24 -10.07
N LEU A 120 13.17 23.98 -9.63
CA LEU A 120 12.82 22.81 -10.42
C LEU A 120 11.29 22.62 -10.60
N PHE A 121 10.46 23.23 -9.74
CA PHE A 121 9.01 23.17 -9.87
C PHE A 121 8.50 24.23 -10.87
N SER A 122 8.79 24.01 -12.15
CA SER A 122 8.41 24.92 -13.26
C SER A 122 7.06 24.56 -13.91
N PHE A 123 6.47 23.42 -13.61
CA PHE A 123 5.21 22.93 -14.17
C PHE A 123 4.00 23.29 -13.29
N ASN A 124 2.83 23.46 -13.92
CA ASN A 124 1.57 23.72 -13.23
C ASN A 124 0.91 22.38 -12.84
N LEU A 125 0.73 22.16 -11.54
CA LEU A 125 0.06 20.98 -10.98
C LEU A 125 -1.44 21.17 -10.80
N GLY A 126 -1.93 22.40 -10.82
CA GLY A 126 -3.34 22.74 -10.59
C GLY A 126 -4.20 22.73 -11.85
N SER A 127 -3.62 22.65 -13.06
CA SER A 127 -4.37 22.71 -14.31
C SER A 127 -5.38 21.56 -14.44
N LYS A 128 -6.45 21.79 -15.25
CA LYS A 128 -7.46 20.76 -15.51
C LYS A 128 -6.86 19.49 -16.10
N GLU A 129 -5.87 19.60 -16.99
CA GLU A 129 -5.16 18.49 -17.61
C GLU A 129 -4.33 17.72 -16.57
N ALA A 130 -3.63 18.44 -15.69
CA ALA A 130 -2.84 17.82 -14.61
C ALA A 130 -3.73 17.08 -13.62
N LYS A 131 -4.89 17.65 -13.25
CA LYS A 131 -5.89 17.01 -12.38
C LYS A 131 -6.53 15.79 -13.05
N ALA A 132 -6.91 15.89 -14.32
CA ALA A 132 -7.53 14.79 -15.07
C ALA A 132 -6.57 13.59 -15.23
N GLN A 133 -5.26 13.81 -15.30
CA GLN A 133 -4.24 12.76 -15.39
C GLN A 133 -3.74 12.29 -14.02
N ASP A 134 -4.26 12.82 -12.93
CA ASP A 134 -3.79 12.58 -11.55
C ASP A 134 -2.25 12.68 -11.43
N ILE A 135 -1.66 13.68 -12.11
CA ILE A 135 -0.21 13.88 -12.13
C ILE A 135 0.34 14.02 -10.72
N LEU A 136 -0.35 14.78 -9.87
CA LEU A 136 0.05 14.95 -8.48
C LEU A 136 0.05 13.61 -7.72
N GLY A 137 -1.02 12.84 -7.84
CA GLY A 137 -1.13 11.53 -7.21
C GLY A 137 -0.02 10.59 -7.64
N ARG A 138 0.25 10.51 -8.94
CA ARG A 138 1.34 9.69 -9.50
C ARG A 138 2.72 10.13 -9.02
N VAL A 139 2.98 11.44 -8.96
CA VAL A 139 4.22 11.98 -8.41
C VAL A 139 4.34 11.66 -6.93
N TYR A 140 3.26 11.83 -6.18
CA TYR A 140 3.20 11.52 -4.75
C TYR A 140 3.49 10.03 -4.48
N GLU A 141 2.83 9.13 -5.19
CA GLU A 141 3.03 7.68 -5.11
C GLU A 141 4.45 7.26 -5.52
N TYR A 142 5.00 7.86 -6.58
CA TYR A 142 6.38 7.64 -6.99
C TYR A 142 7.38 7.97 -5.88
N PHE A 143 7.22 9.13 -5.24
CA PHE A 143 8.10 9.52 -4.14
C PHE A 143 7.91 8.61 -2.91
N LEU A 144 6.69 8.23 -2.60
CA LEU A 144 6.42 7.27 -1.51
C LEU A 144 7.08 5.92 -1.79
N GLY A 145 6.97 5.39 -2.99
CA GLY A 145 7.58 4.11 -3.39
C GLY A 145 9.10 4.12 -3.44
N LYS A 146 9.72 5.22 -3.91
CA LYS A 146 11.19 5.34 -4.04
C LYS A 146 11.90 5.62 -2.72
N PHE A 147 11.24 6.27 -1.77
CA PHE A 147 11.80 6.65 -0.48
C PHE A 147 11.14 5.91 0.68
N GLY A 148 10.67 4.67 0.43
CA GLY A 148 10.19 3.77 1.49
C GLY A 148 11.20 3.74 2.64
N SER A 149 10.71 3.79 3.88
CA SER A 149 11.55 3.86 5.06
C SER A 149 12.39 2.59 5.21
N SER A 150 13.58 2.73 5.79
CA SER A 150 14.44 1.63 6.22
C SER A 150 13.89 0.86 7.44
N GLU A 151 12.74 1.26 7.98
CA GLU A 151 12.18 0.82 9.27
C GLU A 151 10.94 -0.09 9.15
N GLY A 152 10.81 -0.86 8.07
CA GLY A 152 9.71 -1.85 7.94
C GLY A 152 8.38 -1.29 7.43
N GLU A 153 8.28 0.01 7.14
CA GLU A 153 7.14 0.58 6.45
C GLU A 153 7.24 0.31 4.95
N PHE A 154 6.41 -0.59 4.44
CA PHE A 154 6.38 -0.93 3.02
C PHE A 154 5.22 -0.20 2.35
N TYR A 155 5.54 0.63 1.35
CA TYR A 155 4.51 1.16 0.46
C TYR A 155 3.82 0.02 -0.27
N THR A 156 2.50 -0.08 -0.12
CA THR A 156 1.71 -1.13 -0.77
C THR A 156 1.66 -0.88 -2.27
N PRO A 157 2.13 -1.82 -3.11
CA PRO A 157 2.08 -1.66 -4.55
C PRO A 157 0.66 -1.42 -5.06
N PRO A 158 0.46 -0.52 -6.05
CA PRO A 158 -0.87 -0.22 -6.61
C PRO A 158 -1.59 -1.47 -7.11
N THR A 159 -0.85 -2.44 -7.62
CA THR A 159 -1.37 -3.74 -8.09
C THR A 159 -2.05 -4.54 -6.97
N ILE A 160 -1.43 -4.59 -5.77
CA ILE A 160 -2.01 -5.27 -4.59
C ILE A 160 -3.23 -4.50 -4.10
N VAL A 161 -3.15 -3.17 -4.06
CA VAL A 161 -4.28 -2.33 -3.62
C VAL A 161 -5.48 -2.51 -4.57
N LYS A 162 -5.26 -2.49 -5.89
CA LYS A 162 -6.30 -2.76 -6.89
C LYS A 162 -6.94 -4.14 -6.68
N LEU A 163 -6.11 -5.16 -6.43
CA LEU A 163 -6.60 -6.51 -6.22
C LEU A 163 -7.46 -6.60 -4.95
N LEU A 164 -6.98 -6.08 -3.81
CA LEU A 164 -7.73 -6.08 -2.56
C LEU A 164 -9.07 -5.36 -2.71
N VAL A 165 -9.08 -4.15 -3.30
CA VAL A 165 -10.30 -3.37 -3.51
C VAL A 165 -11.24 -4.06 -4.49
N GLY A 166 -10.72 -4.62 -5.60
CA GLY A 166 -11.52 -5.37 -6.58
C GLY A 166 -12.14 -6.64 -5.99
N MET A 167 -11.46 -7.31 -5.04
CA MET A 167 -11.98 -8.51 -4.36
C MET A 167 -13.14 -8.18 -3.41
N ILE A 168 -13.03 -7.11 -2.61
CA ILE A 168 -14.03 -6.80 -1.58
C ILE A 168 -15.11 -5.81 -2.00
N GLU A 169 -14.90 -5.08 -3.11
CA GLU A 169 -15.87 -4.19 -3.75
C GLU A 169 -16.55 -3.20 -2.78
N PRO A 170 -15.83 -2.20 -2.24
CA PRO A 170 -16.37 -1.28 -1.24
C PRO A 170 -17.29 -0.22 -1.87
N TYR A 171 -18.47 -0.61 -2.34
CA TYR A 171 -19.42 0.29 -2.98
C TYR A 171 -20.04 1.32 -2.03
N LYS A 172 -20.35 0.90 -0.79
CA LYS A 172 -21.05 1.76 0.16
C LYS A 172 -20.85 1.30 1.59
N GLY A 173 -20.50 2.23 2.50
CA GLY A 173 -20.36 1.94 3.92
C GLY A 173 -19.05 2.46 4.51
N ARG A 174 -18.62 1.88 5.61
CA ARG A 174 -17.44 2.29 6.36
C ARG A 174 -16.24 1.46 5.94
N VAL A 175 -15.21 2.14 5.43
CA VAL A 175 -13.92 1.54 5.05
C VAL A 175 -12.90 1.88 6.12
N TYR A 176 -12.23 0.89 6.67
CA TYR A 176 -11.24 1.05 7.73
C TYR A 176 -9.89 0.44 7.36
N ASP A 177 -8.82 1.16 7.71
CA ASP A 177 -7.45 0.67 7.66
C ASP A 177 -6.75 0.97 9.00
N PRO A 178 -6.39 -0.06 9.81
CA PRO A 178 -5.78 0.11 11.12
C PRO A 178 -4.31 0.54 11.10
N CYS A 179 -3.68 0.54 9.92
CA CYS A 179 -2.27 0.88 9.69
C CYS A 179 -2.13 1.57 8.33
N CYS A 180 -2.89 2.67 8.15
CA CYS A 180 -3.23 3.20 6.84
C CYS A 180 -2.06 3.78 6.03
N GLY A 181 -0.88 3.89 6.61
CA GLY A 181 0.28 4.40 5.91
C GLY A 181 0.01 5.76 5.27
N SER A 182 0.28 5.88 3.99
CA SER A 182 -0.01 7.10 3.21
C SER A 182 -1.44 7.17 2.67
N GLY A 183 -2.32 6.23 3.01
CA GLY A 183 -3.73 6.23 2.61
C GLY A 183 -4.02 5.65 1.22
N GLY A 184 -3.12 4.85 0.66
CA GLY A 184 -3.28 4.26 -0.67
C GLY A 184 -4.56 3.42 -0.82
N MET A 185 -4.93 2.64 0.22
CA MET A 185 -6.18 1.84 0.24
C MET A 185 -7.42 2.73 0.12
N PHE A 186 -7.43 3.87 0.80
CA PHE A 186 -8.56 4.81 0.76
C PHE A 186 -8.73 5.47 -0.60
N VAL A 187 -7.60 5.93 -1.18
CA VAL A 187 -7.59 6.54 -2.51
C VAL A 187 -8.15 5.56 -3.55
N GLN A 188 -7.69 4.32 -3.54
CA GLN A 188 -8.15 3.31 -4.48
C GLN A 188 -9.61 2.92 -4.23
N SER A 189 -10.07 2.85 -2.97
CA SER A 189 -11.47 2.58 -2.65
C SER A 189 -12.40 3.68 -3.16
N LYS A 190 -12.03 4.94 -3.01
CA LYS A 190 -12.79 6.08 -3.58
C LYS A 190 -12.83 6.04 -5.11
N ARG A 191 -11.67 5.76 -5.74
CA ARG A 191 -11.57 5.61 -7.18
C ARG A 191 -12.45 4.47 -7.70
N PHE A 192 -12.46 3.32 -7.00
CA PHE A 192 -13.33 2.19 -7.33
C PHE A 192 -14.81 2.60 -7.36
N VAL A 193 -15.27 3.34 -6.33
CA VAL A 193 -16.66 3.84 -6.27
C VAL A 193 -16.96 4.76 -7.46
N GLU A 194 -16.05 5.68 -7.81
CA GLU A 194 -16.24 6.59 -8.94
C GLU A 194 -16.29 5.84 -10.29
N GLU A 195 -15.41 4.89 -10.51
CA GLU A 195 -15.36 4.07 -11.74
C GLU A 195 -16.64 3.24 -11.92
N HIS A 196 -17.32 2.87 -10.82
CA HIS A 196 -18.59 2.13 -10.82
C HIS A 196 -19.83 3.04 -10.68
N ARG A 197 -19.71 4.32 -11.03
CA ARG A 197 -20.79 5.32 -11.02
C ARG A 197 -21.41 5.60 -9.66
N GLY A 198 -20.74 5.25 -8.57
CA GLY A 198 -21.09 5.64 -7.22
C GLY A 198 -20.68 7.08 -6.92
N ARG A 199 -21.19 7.63 -5.82
CA ARG A 199 -20.78 8.94 -5.33
C ARG A 199 -19.63 8.78 -4.33
N LYS A 200 -18.71 9.75 -4.30
CA LYS A 200 -17.60 9.74 -3.33
C LYS A 200 -18.06 9.59 -1.89
N ASP A 201 -19.23 10.13 -1.56
CA ASP A 201 -19.78 10.10 -0.21
C ASP A 201 -20.45 8.76 0.16
N ASP A 202 -20.55 7.81 -0.78
CA ASP A 202 -21.12 6.49 -0.48
C ASP A 202 -20.24 5.68 0.47
N ILE A 203 -18.93 5.97 0.54
CA ILE A 203 -18.04 5.35 1.53
C ILE A 203 -17.48 6.38 2.51
N HIS A 204 -17.38 5.98 3.78
CA HIS A 204 -16.81 6.77 4.87
C HIS A 204 -15.47 6.16 5.30
N ILE A 205 -14.42 6.95 5.24
CA ILE A 205 -13.05 6.52 5.51
C ILE A 205 -12.71 6.66 7.00
N TYR A 206 -12.18 5.60 7.57
CA TYR A 206 -11.59 5.56 8.91
C TYR A 206 -10.19 4.97 8.82
N GLY A 207 -9.25 5.55 9.52
CA GLY A 207 -7.87 5.05 9.52
C GLY A 207 -7.16 5.33 10.82
N GLN A 208 -6.09 4.59 11.04
CA GLN A 208 -5.15 4.84 12.10
C GLN A 208 -3.73 4.62 11.60
N GLU A 209 -2.78 5.41 12.10
CA GLU A 209 -1.38 5.32 11.72
C GLU A 209 -0.52 5.59 12.96
N PHE A 210 0.52 4.79 13.13
CA PHE A 210 1.42 4.85 14.27
C PHE A 210 2.41 6.03 14.19
N THR A 211 2.91 6.30 12.98
CA THR A 211 3.99 7.27 12.76
C THR A 211 3.43 8.65 12.46
N ALA A 212 3.77 9.67 13.27
CA ALA A 212 3.30 11.04 13.10
C ALA A 212 3.54 11.62 11.70
N THR A 213 4.72 11.36 11.13
CA THR A 213 5.06 11.84 9.78
C THR A 213 4.18 11.19 8.72
N THR A 214 3.97 9.88 8.81
CA THR A 214 3.15 9.10 7.87
C THR A 214 1.67 9.44 8.02
N TRP A 215 1.18 9.65 9.25
CA TRP A 215 -0.17 10.15 9.50
C TRP A 215 -0.43 11.50 8.80
N ARG A 216 0.51 12.45 8.91
CA ARG A 216 0.42 13.75 8.21
C ARG A 216 0.42 13.57 6.69
N LEU A 217 1.26 12.67 6.17
CA LEU A 217 1.30 12.35 4.74
C LEU A 217 -0.04 11.78 4.26
N CYS A 218 -0.67 10.91 5.04
CA CYS A 218 -2.00 10.40 4.75
C CYS A 218 -3.04 11.52 4.69
N LYS A 219 -3.07 12.39 5.71
CA LYS A 219 -3.95 13.58 5.73
C LYS A 219 -3.76 14.46 4.49
N MET A 220 -2.52 14.75 4.12
CA MET A 220 -2.21 15.53 2.92
C MET A 220 -2.68 14.81 1.65
N ASN A 221 -2.43 13.50 1.54
CA ASN A 221 -2.82 12.69 0.40
C ASN A 221 -4.35 12.65 0.18
N LEU A 222 -5.12 12.53 1.26
CA LEU A 222 -6.58 12.58 1.21
C LEU A 222 -7.07 13.99 0.85
N ALA A 223 -6.49 15.01 1.47
CA ALA A 223 -6.88 16.40 1.28
C ALA A 223 -6.73 16.88 -0.17
N ILE A 224 -5.61 16.55 -0.85
CA ILE A 224 -5.40 16.92 -2.27
C ILE A 224 -6.38 16.26 -3.24
N ARG A 225 -7.01 15.16 -2.82
CA ARG A 225 -8.02 14.43 -3.62
C ARG A 225 -9.46 14.76 -3.20
N GLY A 226 -9.64 15.70 -2.26
CA GLY A 226 -10.95 16.03 -1.71
C GLY A 226 -11.62 14.83 -1.04
N ILE A 227 -10.84 13.97 -0.41
CA ILE A 227 -11.33 12.79 0.32
C ILE A 227 -11.39 13.13 1.80
N ASP A 228 -12.59 13.15 2.37
CA ASP A 228 -12.76 13.23 3.81
C ASP A 228 -12.47 11.87 4.46
N GLY A 229 -11.69 11.90 5.56
CA GLY A 229 -11.35 10.70 6.32
C GLY A 229 -11.10 10.99 7.79
N ASN A 230 -11.69 10.15 8.65
CA ASN A 230 -11.41 10.17 10.08
C ASN A 230 -10.18 9.30 10.37
N LEU A 231 -9.01 9.95 10.48
CA LEU A 231 -7.75 9.28 10.83
C LEU A 231 -7.43 9.40 12.34
N GLY A 232 -8.42 9.73 13.17
CA GLY A 232 -8.20 10.12 14.55
C GLY A 232 -7.61 11.52 14.68
N GLU A 233 -7.49 11.98 15.93
CA GLU A 233 -6.97 13.33 16.23
C GLU A 233 -5.45 13.44 16.07
N ARG A 234 -4.75 12.30 16.12
CA ARG A 234 -3.28 12.19 16.04
C ARG A 234 -2.85 10.80 15.57
N ASP A 235 -1.57 10.63 15.36
CA ASP A 235 -0.91 9.32 15.28
C ASP A 235 -1.08 8.53 16.58
N ALA A 236 -1.27 7.21 16.47
CA ALA A 236 -1.40 6.34 17.64
C ALA A 236 -1.14 4.87 17.30
N ASP A 237 -0.62 4.15 18.29
CA ASP A 237 -0.50 2.69 18.24
C ASP A 237 -1.88 2.02 18.25
N THR A 238 -2.16 1.24 17.24
CA THR A 238 -3.44 0.55 17.07
C THR A 238 -3.71 -0.48 18.18
N PHE A 239 -2.68 -1.08 18.74
CA PHE A 239 -2.84 -2.04 19.82
C PHE A 239 -2.96 -1.39 21.19
N GLY A 240 -2.11 -0.39 21.47
CA GLY A 240 -2.08 0.29 22.77
C GLY A 240 -3.09 1.43 22.90
N ASN A 241 -3.44 2.09 21.81
CA ASN A 241 -4.36 3.23 21.80
C ASN A 241 -5.25 3.23 20.55
N ASP A 242 -6.26 2.36 20.54
CA ASP A 242 -7.25 2.29 19.47
C ASP A 242 -8.14 3.54 19.47
N LEU A 243 -7.96 4.41 18.47
CA LEU A 243 -8.74 5.65 18.31
C LEU A 243 -10.17 5.41 17.81
N HIS A 244 -10.47 4.21 17.33
CA HIS A 244 -11.74 3.82 16.73
C HIS A 244 -12.41 2.66 17.48
N LYS A 245 -12.36 2.64 18.82
CA LYS A 245 -12.83 1.52 19.67
C LYS A 245 -14.22 0.99 19.32
N ASN A 246 -15.15 1.87 19.01
CA ASN A 246 -16.56 1.53 18.73
C ASN A 246 -16.86 1.34 17.24
N LEU A 247 -15.86 1.49 16.37
CA LEU A 247 -16.05 1.31 14.94
C LEU A 247 -16.45 -0.13 14.62
N ARG A 248 -17.44 -0.27 13.74
CA ARG A 248 -17.81 -1.52 13.07
C ARG A 248 -17.81 -1.23 11.58
N ALA A 249 -16.71 -1.62 10.94
CA ALA A 249 -16.45 -1.35 9.53
C ALA A 249 -17.15 -2.38 8.64
N ASP A 250 -17.67 -1.92 7.52
CA ASP A 250 -18.28 -2.78 6.53
C ASP A 250 -17.17 -3.39 5.65
N PHE A 251 -16.08 -2.66 5.47
CA PHE A 251 -14.88 -3.09 4.75
C PHE A 251 -13.62 -2.76 5.55
N VAL A 252 -12.71 -3.72 5.68
CA VAL A 252 -11.37 -3.47 6.21
C VAL A 252 -10.35 -3.83 5.14
N LEU A 253 -9.47 -2.88 4.82
CA LEU A 253 -8.38 -3.04 3.86
C LEU A 253 -7.09 -2.66 4.56
N ALA A 254 -6.11 -3.55 4.61
CA ALA A 254 -4.88 -3.27 5.34
C ALA A 254 -3.64 -3.94 4.73
N ASN A 255 -2.50 -3.29 4.93
CA ASN A 255 -1.19 -3.90 4.76
C ASN A 255 -0.38 -3.69 6.05
N PRO A 256 -0.64 -4.50 7.09
CA PRO A 256 0.06 -4.36 8.36
C PRO A 256 1.57 -4.60 8.23
N PRO A 257 2.40 -4.02 9.11
CA PRO A 257 3.81 -4.35 9.15
C PRO A 257 4.02 -5.83 9.51
N PHE A 258 4.89 -6.53 8.74
CA PHE A 258 5.08 -7.98 8.86
C PHE A 258 6.02 -8.33 10.01
N ASN A 259 5.66 -9.38 10.76
CA ASN A 259 6.52 -10.01 11.77
C ASN A 259 7.08 -9.05 12.83
N VAL A 260 6.32 -8.04 13.23
CA VAL A 260 6.74 -7.11 14.29
C VAL A 260 6.82 -7.87 15.60
N SER A 261 8.00 -7.80 16.23
CA SER A 261 8.29 -8.50 17.50
C SER A 261 8.11 -7.62 18.74
N ASP A 262 8.10 -6.31 18.56
CA ASP A 262 7.94 -5.33 19.64
C ASP A 262 6.67 -4.51 19.40
N TYR A 263 5.56 -4.97 19.96
CA TYR A 263 4.27 -4.32 19.87
C TYR A 263 3.54 -4.32 21.20
N THR A 264 2.61 -3.42 21.39
CA THR A 264 1.84 -3.32 22.65
C THR A 264 0.82 -4.44 22.75
N LEU A 265 1.11 -5.47 23.55
CA LEU A 265 0.19 -6.58 23.84
C LEU A 265 -0.49 -6.39 25.20
N ILE A 266 -1.78 -6.11 25.19
CA ILE A 266 -2.65 -6.09 26.37
C ILE A 266 -3.32 -7.47 26.45
N GLN A 267 -2.94 -8.31 27.41
CA GLN A 267 -3.33 -9.73 27.46
C GLN A 267 -4.83 -9.98 27.61
N ASP A 268 -5.53 -9.15 28.37
CA ASP A 268 -6.97 -9.22 28.66
C ASP A 268 -7.82 -8.34 27.71
N ASP A 269 -7.30 -7.99 26.55
CA ASP A 269 -8.02 -7.22 25.54
C ASP A 269 -9.15 -8.06 24.91
N ALA A 270 -10.33 -7.46 24.84
CA ALA A 270 -11.53 -8.11 24.27
C ALA A 270 -11.41 -8.45 22.77
N ARG A 271 -10.37 -7.94 22.08
CA ARG A 271 -10.06 -8.28 20.69
C ARG A 271 -9.57 -9.73 20.52
N TRP A 272 -8.92 -10.29 21.54
CA TRP A 272 -8.31 -11.63 21.49
C TRP A 272 -9.35 -12.75 21.69
N LYS A 273 -10.37 -12.73 20.86
CA LYS A 273 -11.50 -13.68 20.96
C LYS A 273 -11.10 -15.11 20.59
N TYR A 274 -10.11 -15.27 19.72
CA TYR A 274 -9.71 -16.57 19.19
C TYR A 274 -8.44 -17.13 19.85
N GLY A 275 -7.82 -16.36 20.71
CA GLY A 275 -6.66 -16.72 21.50
C GLY A 275 -5.74 -15.49 21.71
N ILE A 276 -4.88 -15.54 22.73
CA ILE A 276 -3.95 -14.43 22.98
C ILE A 276 -2.78 -14.53 22.01
N PRO A 277 -2.54 -13.49 21.15
CA PRO A 277 -1.42 -13.50 20.22
C PRO A 277 -0.07 -13.57 20.95
N PRO A 278 0.98 -14.16 20.33
CA PRO A 278 2.30 -14.20 20.93
C PRO A 278 2.94 -12.81 21.00
N ALA A 279 3.60 -12.49 22.12
CA ALA A 279 4.23 -11.18 22.33
C ALA A 279 5.38 -10.86 21.34
N ASN A 280 5.93 -11.85 20.67
CA ASN A 280 7.07 -11.71 19.77
C ASN A 280 6.71 -11.73 18.28
N ASN A 281 5.42 -11.72 17.94
CA ASN A 281 4.96 -11.63 16.54
C ASN A 281 3.52 -11.10 16.48
N ALA A 282 3.34 -9.94 15.86
CA ALA A 282 2.07 -9.24 15.77
C ALA A 282 1.13 -9.73 14.65
N ASN A 283 1.53 -10.68 13.79
CA ASN A 283 0.72 -11.07 12.63
C ASN A 283 -0.70 -11.48 13.04
N TYR A 284 -0.85 -12.31 14.07
CA TYR A 284 -2.16 -12.74 14.53
C TYR A 284 -2.89 -11.69 15.39
N ALA A 285 -2.16 -10.78 16.03
CA ALA A 285 -2.77 -9.61 16.67
C ALA A 285 -3.46 -8.71 15.62
N TRP A 286 -2.84 -8.52 14.46
CA TRP A 286 -3.47 -7.81 13.33
C TRP A 286 -4.71 -8.53 12.82
N ILE A 287 -4.67 -9.84 12.63
CA ILE A 287 -5.83 -10.63 12.17
C ILE A 287 -7.00 -10.45 13.15
N GLU A 288 -6.77 -10.63 14.45
CA GLU A 288 -7.81 -10.51 15.46
C GLU A 288 -8.34 -9.09 15.60
N HIS A 289 -7.46 -8.09 15.56
CA HIS A 289 -7.87 -6.68 15.53
C HIS A 289 -8.80 -6.41 14.35
N ILE A 290 -8.41 -6.82 13.14
CA ILE A 290 -9.24 -6.66 11.92
C ILE A 290 -10.59 -7.33 12.09
N ILE A 291 -10.64 -8.58 12.56
CA ILE A 291 -11.90 -9.31 12.81
C ILE A 291 -12.77 -8.57 13.82
N SER A 292 -12.17 -8.01 14.88
CA SER A 292 -12.90 -7.28 15.93
C SER A 292 -13.57 -6.02 15.40
N LYS A 293 -13.01 -5.40 14.35
CA LYS A 293 -13.52 -4.18 13.73
C LYS A 293 -14.61 -4.41 12.69
N LEU A 294 -14.79 -5.62 12.21
CA LEU A 294 -15.82 -5.91 11.21
C LEU A 294 -17.24 -5.77 11.79
N SER A 295 -18.12 -5.17 11.00
CA SER A 295 -19.56 -5.20 11.20
C SER A 295 -20.09 -6.64 11.08
N PRO A 296 -21.34 -6.94 11.49
CA PRO A 296 -21.91 -8.30 11.38
C PRO A 296 -21.90 -8.88 9.95
N THR A 297 -21.88 -8.03 8.93
CA THR A 297 -21.83 -8.40 7.51
C THR A 297 -20.54 -7.97 6.84
N GLY A 298 -19.56 -7.53 7.63
CA GLY A 298 -18.31 -6.95 7.13
C GLY A 298 -17.37 -7.97 6.49
N ILE A 299 -16.57 -7.47 5.57
CA ILE A 299 -15.51 -8.22 4.89
C ILE A 299 -14.18 -7.49 5.04
N ALA A 300 -13.08 -8.24 5.17
CA ALA A 300 -11.73 -7.73 5.20
C ALA A 300 -10.86 -8.38 4.14
N GLY A 301 -9.98 -7.59 3.52
CA GLY A 301 -8.89 -8.05 2.67
C GLY A 301 -7.57 -7.41 3.14
N PHE A 302 -6.56 -8.21 3.45
CA PHE A 302 -5.30 -7.68 3.97
C PHE A 302 -4.10 -8.54 3.59
N VAL A 303 -2.93 -7.91 3.65
CA VAL A 303 -1.65 -8.52 3.28
C VAL A 303 -0.92 -9.04 4.50
N LEU A 304 -0.34 -10.23 4.42
CA LEU A 304 0.58 -10.75 5.43
C LEU A 304 1.74 -11.51 4.79
N ALA A 305 2.79 -11.74 5.59
CA ALA A 305 3.86 -12.65 5.21
C ALA A 305 3.35 -14.09 5.10
N ASN A 306 3.90 -14.88 4.17
CA ASN A 306 3.47 -16.27 3.92
C ASN A 306 3.53 -17.16 5.16
N GLY A 307 4.42 -16.88 6.12
CA GLY A 307 4.50 -17.60 7.39
C GLY A 307 3.19 -17.62 8.17
N SER A 308 2.34 -16.59 8.03
CA SER A 308 1.03 -16.54 8.69
C SER A 308 0.10 -17.69 8.31
N MET A 309 0.24 -18.25 7.11
CA MET A 309 -0.59 -19.36 6.62
C MET A 309 -0.22 -20.72 7.23
N SER A 310 1.04 -20.87 7.70
CA SER A 310 1.60 -22.19 8.03
C SER A 310 2.43 -22.22 9.30
N THR A 311 2.45 -21.14 10.10
CA THR A 311 3.21 -21.11 11.36
C THR A 311 2.87 -22.28 12.25
N SER A 312 3.91 -22.87 12.87
CA SER A 312 3.83 -23.96 13.84
C SER A 312 3.90 -23.46 15.29
N THR A 313 4.06 -22.15 15.50
CA THR A 313 3.99 -21.55 16.84
C THR A 313 2.63 -21.85 17.46
N LYS A 314 2.63 -22.53 18.64
CA LYS A 314 1.42 -23.07 19.25
C LYS A 314 0.27 -22.04 19.36
N ALA A 315 0.57 -20.84 19.85
CA ALA A 315 -0.44 -19.79 20.01
C ALA A 315 -1.04 -19.37 18.65
N GLU A 316 -0.20 -19.11 17.64
CA GLU A 316 -0.65 -18.70 16.32
C GLU A 316 -1.42 -19.81 15.58
N ALA A 317 -0.95 -21.07 15.70
CA ALA A 317 -1.62 -22.23 15.11
C ALA A 317 -3.01 -22.45 15.73
N GLU A 318 -3.15 -22.24 17.05
CA GLU A 318 -4.43 -22.35 17.75
C GLU A 318 -5.39 -21.22 17.35
N ILE A 319 -4.92 -19.97 17.28
CA ILE A 319 -5.73 -18.83 16.81
C ILE A 319 -6.19 -19.09 15.37
N ARG A 320 -5.30 -19.53 14.47
CA ARG A 320 -5.65 -19.90 13.10
C ARG A 320 -6.75 -20.92 13.04
N LYS A 321 -6.61 -22.02 13.79
CA LYS A 321 -7.63 -23.05 13.92
C LYS A 321 -8.97 -22.46 14.36
N ASN A 322 -8.97 -21.68 15.44
CA ASN A 322 -10.21 -21.11 16.00
C ASN A 322 -10.91 -20.16 15.04
N ILE A 323 -10.17 -19.36 14.25
CA ILE A 323 -10.72 -18.47 13.22
C ILE A 323 -11.31 -19.28 12.07
N ILE A 324 -10.67 -20.38 11.66
CA ILE A 324 -11.16 -21.29 10.61
C ILE A 324 -12.44 -21.99 11.09
N GLU A 325 -12.44 -22.56 12.29
CA GLU A 325 -13.61 -23.23 12.87
C GLU A 325 -14.78 -22.27 13.11
N ALA A 326 -14.50 -20.98 13.36
CA ALA A 326 -15.54 -19.95 13.40
C ALA A 326 -16.12 -19.61 12.02
N GLY A 327 -15.61 -20.23 10.94
CA GLY A 327 -16.07 -20.04 9.58
C GLY A 327 -15.81 -18.64 9.03
N LEU A 328 -14.72 -17.97 9.43
CA LEU A 328 -14.42 -16.59 9.06
C LEU A 328 -13.51 -16.47 7.85
N VAL A 329 -12.60 -17.42 7.64
CA VAL A 329 -11.67 -17.39 6.49
C VAL A 329 -12.42 -17.66 5.20
N ASP A 330 -12.44 -16.69 4.30
CA ASP A 330 -13.18 -16.73 3.04
C ASP A 330 -12.28 -17.18 1.87
N CYS A 331 -11.16 -16.48 1.69
CA CYS A 331 -10.21 -16.80 0.63
C CYS A 331 -8.77 -16.53 1.08
N ILE A 332 -7.84 -17.33 0.59
CA ILE A 332 -6.40 -17.15 0.76
C ILE A 332 -5.72 -17.16 -0.60
N ILE A 333 -4.89 -16.15 -0.87
CA ILE A 333 -4.15 -16.03 -2.12
C ILE A 333 -2.66 -15.96 -1.83
N THR A 334 -1.85 -16.82 -2.45
CA THR A 334 -0.39 -16.67 -2.44
C THR A 334 0.05 -15.84 -3.63
N MET A 335 0.76 -14.75 -3.36
CA MET A 335 1.21 -13.83 -4.38
C MET A 335 2.62 -14.17 -4.89
N PRO A 336 3.00 -13.73 -6.09
CA PRO A 336 4.36 -13.90 -6.59
C PRO A 336 5.36 -13.05 -5.77
N PRO A 337 6.64 -13.44 -5.74
CA PRO A 337 7.69 -12.64 -5.10
C PRO A 337 7.98 -11.35 -5.92
N ASN A 338 8.68 -10.41 -5.30
CA ASN A 338 9.14 -9.16 -5.92
C ASN A 338 8.05 -8.16 -6.32
N LEU A 339 6.84 -8.25 -5.75
CA LEU A 339 5.80 -7.25 -5.98
C LEU A 339 6.06 -5.94 -5.23
N PHE A 340 6.72 -6.00 -4.07
CA PHE A 340 7.11 -4.82 -3.30
C PHE A 340 8.45 -4.27 -3.80
N TYR A 341 8.59 -2.95 -3.89
CA TYR A 341 9.79 -2.30 -4.44
C TYR A 341 11.06 -2.58 -3.64
N ASN A 342 10.95 -2.71 -2.31
CA ASN A 342 12.09 -2.82 -1.41
C ASN A 342 12.19 -4.19 -0.72
N VAL A 343 11.29 -5.13 -1.03
CA VAL A 343 11.22 -6.44 -0.37
C VAL A 343 10.97 -7.53 -1.38
N THR A 344 11.82 -8.54 -1.36
CA THR A 344 11.68 -9.73 -2.21
C THR A 344 10.78 -10.82 -1.59
N ILE A 345 10.33 -10.63 -0.34
CA ILE A 345 9.56 -11.61 0.41
C ILE A 345 8.21 -11.82 -0.27
N PRO A 346 7.82 -13.06 -0.59
CA PRO A 346 6.49 -13.35 -1.08
C PRO A 346 5.45 -13.13 0.03
N VAL A 347 4.31 -12.57 -0.34
CA VAL A 347 3.20 -12.28 0.57
C VAL A 347 1.98 -13.11 0.23
N CYS A 348 1.07 -13.19 1.17
CA CYS A 348 -0.26 -13.75 0.96
C CYS A 348 -1.34 -12.70 1.25
N LEU A 349 -2.48 -12.86 0.62
CA LEU A 349 -3.67 -12.07 0.89
C LEU A 349 -4.68 -12.94 1.65
N TRP A 350 -5.15 -12.39 2.75
CA TRP A 350 -6.19 -12.99 3.57
C TRP A 350 -7.51 -12.27 3.33
N PHE A 351 -8.57 -13.03 3.12
CA PHE A 351 -9.93 -12.51 3.06
C PHE A 351 -10.75 -13.14 4.18
N ILE A 352 -11.30 -12.27 5.03
CA ILE A 352 -12.15 -12.63 6.17
C ILE A 352 -13.54 -12.07 5.90
N SER A 353 -14.58 -12.88 6.04
CA SER A 353 -15.96 -12.43 5.86
C SER A 353 -16.85 -12.94 6.98
N LYS A 354 -17.69 -12.07 7.54
CA LYS A 354 -18.73 -12.44 8.52
C LYS A 354 -20.04 -12.85 7.87
N LYS A 355 -20.22 -12.58 6.57
CA LYS A 355 -21.41 -12.96 5.77
C LYS A 355 -21.05 -14.10 4.82
N ARG A 356 -21.24 -15.36 5.28
CA ARG A 356 -20.83 -16.57 4.55
C ARG A 356 -21.86 -17.71 4.63
N GLU A 357 -23.15 -17.42 4.71
CA GLU A 357 -24.20 -18.42 4.97
C GLU A 357 -24.18 -19.59 3.96
N ASN A 358 -23.89 -19.30 2.68
CA ASN A 358 -23.86 -20.27 1.58
C ASN A 358 -22.49 -20.97 1.38
N ARG A 359 -21.44 -20.60 2.14
CA ARG A 359 -20.06 -21.11 1.96
C ARG A 359 -19.24 -21.21 3.26
N LYS A 360 -19.91 -21.27 4.42
CA LYS A 360 -19.26 -21.36 5.73
C LYS A 360 -18.26 -22.51 5.87
N ASP A 361 -18.56 -23.62 5.23
CA ASP A 361 -17.82 -24.88 5.25
C ASP A 361 -16.73 -24.97 4.15
N LYS A 362 -16.49 -23.89 3.40
CA LYS A 362 -15.55 -23.87 2.29
C LYS A 362 -14.60 -22.70 2.39
N ILE A 363 -13.36 -22.86 1.91
CA ILE A 363 -12.36 -21.81 1.76
C ILE A 363 -11.84 -21.86 0.33
N LEU A 364 -11.81 -20.70 -0.33
CA LEU A 364 -11.17 -20.58 -1.64
C LEU A 364 -9.67 -20.38 -1.50
N PHE A 365 -8.90 -21.24 -2.17
CA PHE A 365 -7.46 -21.11 -2.29
C PHE A 365 -7.08 -20.71 -3.70
N ILE A 366 -6.23 -19.68 -3.85
CA ILE A 366 -5.70 -19.23 -5.14
C ILE A 366 -4.18 -19.17 -5.07
N ASP A 367 -3.52 -19.83 -6.00
CA ASP A 367 -2.06 -19.77 -6.15
C ASP A 367 -1.68 -18.90 -7.34
N ALA A 368 -1.33 -17.65 -7.04
CA ALA A 368 -0.92 -16.68 -8.04
C ALA A 368 0.61 -16.56 -8.19
N ARG A 369 1.42 -17.43 -7.55
CA ARG A 369 2.89 -17.34 -7.52
C ARG A 369 3.54 -17.28 -8.90
N LYS A 370 2.95 -17.90 -9.91
CA LYS A 370 3.45 -17.91 -11.31
C LYS A 370 2.96 -16.72 -12.13
N MET A 371 2.06 -15.90 -11.61
CA MET A 371 1.44 -14.79 -12.36
C MET A 371 2.36 -13.57 -12.42
N GLY A 372 2.10 -12.71 -13.40
CA GLY A 372 2.82 -11.46 -13.59
C GLY A 372 4.12 -11.63 -14.40
N TYR A 373 4.80 -10.51 -14.58
CA TYR A 373 6.04 -10.41 -15.36
C TYR A 373 7.06 -9.53 -14.61
N MET A 374 8.34 -9.73 -14.89
CA MET A 374 9.40 -8.88 -14.34
C MET A 374 9.48 -7.58 -15.15
N GLU A 375 9.03 -6.47 -14.55
CA GLU A 375 9.16 -5.13 -15.12
C GLU A 375 10.63 -4.69 -15.10
N THR A 376 11.31 -5.00 -14.01
CA THR A 376 12.76 -4.78 -13.83
C THR A 376 13.42 -6.05 -13.27
N ARG A 377 14.74 -6.07 -13.14
CA ARG A 377 15.44 -7.19 -12.50
C ARG A 377 15.01 -7.48 -11.06
N LYS A 378 14.38 -6.51 -10.39
CA LYS A 378 14.02 -6.57 -8.96
C LYS A 378 12.52 -6.39 -8.69
N HIS A 379 11.74 -5.98 -9.70
CA HIS A 379 10.33 -5.66 -9.52
C HIS A 379 9.46 -6.44 -10.49
N ARG A 380 8.42 -7.06 -9.96
CA ARG A 380 7.38 -7.79 -10.70
C ARG A 380 6.08 -7.01 -10.68
N GLU A 381 5.37 -7.02 -11.79
CA GLU A 381 4.02 -6.48 -11.87
C GLU A 381 3.01 -7.52 -12.36
N LEU A 382 1.73 -7.32 -11.99
CA LEU A 382 0.60 -8.04 -12.54
C LEU A 382 -0.09 -7.17 -13.59
N LYS A 383 -0.36 -7.73 -14.75
CA LYS A 383 -1.21 -7.08 -15.74
C LYS A 383 -2.67 -7.03 -15.28
N ASP A 384 -3.44 -6.09 -15.79
CA ASP A 384 -4.86 -5.94 -15.41
C ASP A 384 -5.68 -7.22 -15.70
N GLU A 385 -5.32 -8.00 -16.74
CA GLU A 385 -5.97 -9.30 -17.03
C GLU A 385 -5.69 -10.34 -15.93
N ALA A 386 -4.48 -10.35 -15.38
CA ALA A 386 -4.12 -11.24 -14.28
C ALA A 386 -4.88 -10.88 -13.00
N ILE A 387 -4.97 -9.58 -12.69
CA ILE A 387 -5.76 -9.07 -11.56
C ILE A 387 -7.22 -9.45 -11.75
N LYS A 388 -7.75 -9.20 -12.95
CA LYS A 388 -9.14 -9.53 -13.31
C LYS A 388 -9.43 -11.01 -13.14
N ARG A 389 -8.56 -11.90 -13.62
CA ARG A 389 -8.72 -13.34 -13.45
C ARG A 389 -8.86 -13.74 -11.99
N ILE A 390 -8.07 -13.15 -11.09
CA ILE A 390 -8.10 -13.49 -9.65
C ILE A 390 -9.44 -13.05 -9.04
N TYR A 391 -9.86 -11.80 -9.24
CA TYR A 391 -11.10 -11.35 -8.62
C TYR A 391 -12.36 -11.92 -9.28
N ASP A 392 -12.37 -12.17 -10.59
CA ASP A 392 -13.48 -12.87 -11.24
C ASP A 392 -13.64 -14.29 -10.68
N THR A 393 -12.53 -15.02 -10.48
CA THR A 393 -12.54 -16.34 -9.84
C THR A 393 -13.18 -16.28 -8.44
N TYR A 394 -12.78 -15.31 -7.64
CA TYR A 394 -13.35 -15.12 -6.31
C TYR A 394 -14.83 -14.76 -6.36
N HIS A 395 -15.22 -13.78 -7.21
CA HIS A 395 -16.60 -13.34 -7.32
C HIS A 395 -17.52 -14.45 -7.83
N ASN A 396 -17.09 -15.20 -8.85
CA ASN A 396 -17.86 -16.34 -9.36
C ASN A 396 -18.06 -17.41 -8.27
N TRP A 397 -17.01 -17.69 -7.49
CA TRP A 397 -17.11 -18.61 -6.35
C TRP A 397 -17.99 -18.04 -5.22
N ARG A 398 -17.76 -16.78 -4.83
CA ARG A 398 -18.51 -16.10 -3.76
C ARG A 398 -20.01 -16.07 -4.04
N ASP A 399 -20.36 -15.73 -5.27
CA ASP A 399 -21.74 -15.51 -5.70
C ASP A 399 -22.42 -16.79 -6.18
N GLY A 400 -21.73 -17.94 -6.17
CA GLY A 400 -22.24 -19.26 -6.55
C GLY A 400 -22.61 -19.36 -8.02
N LYS A 401 -21.86 -18.68 -8.89
CA LYS A 401 -22.08 -18.69 -10.34
C LYS A 401 -21.57 -20.00 -10.97
N GLU A 402 -22.26 -20.43 -12.04
CA GLU A 402 -21.89 -21.64 -12.79
C GLU A 402 -20.50 -21.55 -13.46
N GLU A 403 -20.00 -20.34 -13.69
CA GLU A 403 -18.67 -20.10 -14.28
C GLU A 403 -17.50 -20.38 -13.33
N TYR A 404 -17.77 -20.68 -12.04
CA TYR A 404 -16.70 -21.09 -11.14
C TYR A 404 -16.38 -22.56 -11.28
N GLU A 405 -15.13 -22.87 -11.55
CA GLU A 405 -14.56 -24.21 -11.55
C GLU A 405 -13.21 -24.24 -10.80
N ASP A 406 -12.93 -25.38 -10.14
CA ASP A 406 -11.59 -25.63 -9.59
C ASP A 406 -10.60 -25.81 -10.76
N VAL A 407 -9.49 -25.07 -10.73
CA VAL A 407 -8.46 -25.12 -11.77
C VAL A 407 -7.15 -25.59 -11.16
N ARG A 408 -6.68 -26.78 -11.59
CA ARG A 408 -5.42 -27.36 -11.12
C ARG A 408 -4.26 -26.38 -11.27
N GLY A 409 -3.45 -26.26 -10.21
CA GLY A 409 -2.32 -25.35 -10.18
C GLY A 409 -2.69 -23.88 -9.99
N PHE A 410 -3.98 -23.51 -9.96
CA PHE A 410 -4.41 -22.11 -9.83
C PHE A 410 -5.41 -21.88 -8.69
N CYS A 411 -6.57 -22.54 -8.69
CA CYS A 411 -7.57 -22.31 -7.63
C CYS A 411 -8.32 -23.59 -7.24
N LYS A 412 -8.77 -23.63 -5.98
CA LYS A 412 -9.61 -24.71 -5.45
C LYS A 412 -10.49 -24.22 -4.31
N SER A 413 -11.76 -24.63 -4.34
CA SER A 413 -12.70 -24.51 -3.23
C SER A 413 -12.60 -25.74 -2.34
N ALA A 414 -11.79 -25.67 -1.27
CA ALA A 414 -11.63 -26.76 -0.33
C ALA A 414 -12.70 -26.72 0.78
N ASN A 415 -13.25 -27.86 1.14
CA ASN A 415 -14.15 -27.97 2.29
C ASN A 415 -13.38 -27.98 3.61
N ILE A 416 -14.09 -27.74 4.72
CA ILE A 416 -13.47 -27.63 6.04
C ILE A 416 -12.81 -28.95 6.49
N GLU A 417 -13.32 -30.10 6.09
CA GLU A 417 -12.74 -31.41 6.41
C GLU A 417 -11.36 -31.59 5.76
N GLU A 418 -11.22 -31.13 4.53
CA GLU A 418 -9.95 -31.13 3.84
C GLU A 418 -8.94 -30.19 4.55
N VAL A 419 -9.40 -29.02 5.02
CA VAL A 419 -8.56 -28.07 5.77
C VAL A 419 -8.14 -28.66 7.12
N ARG A 420 -9.02 -29.37 7.80
CA ARG A 420 -8.70 -30.14 9.03
C ARG A 420 -7.67 -31.23 8.77
N GLY A 421 -7.83 -31.96 7.66
CA GLY A 421 -6.87 -32.98 7.23
C GLY A 421 -5.47 -32.44 6.94
N HIS A 422 -5.38 -31.16 6.56
CA HIS A 422 -4.11 -30.42 6.39
C HIS A 422 -3.67 -29.66 7.65
N GLU A 423 -4.15 -30.04 8.84
CA GLU A 423 -3.78 -29.41 10.12
C GLU A 423 -4.01 -27.89 10.15
N TYR A 424 -5.07 -27.43 9.50
CA TYR A 424 -5.43 -26.02 9.35
C TYR A 424 -4.36 -25.15 8.68
N ILE A 425 -3.44 -25.74 7.93
CA ILE A 425 -2.46 -25.01 7.12
C ILE A 425 -3.17 -24.44 5.89
N LEU A 426 -3.00 -23.13 5.65
CA LEU A 426 -3.75 -22.39 4.63
C LEU A 426 -2.92 -22.11 3.36
N THR A 427 -1.80 -22.79 3.15
CA THR A 427 -0.95 -22.58 1.97
C THR A 427 -1.63 -23.09 0.70
N PRO A 428 -2.04 -22.23 -0.26
CA PRO A 428 -2.82 -22.62 -1.45
C PRO A 428 -2.23 -23.76 -2.25
N GLY A 429 -0.90 -23.83 -2.39
CA GLY A 429 -0.23 -24.92 -3.11
C GLY A 429 -0.49 -26.34 -2.58
N ARG A 430 -1.01 -26.49 -1.35
CA ARG A 430 -1.43 -27.78 -0.81
C ARG A 430 -2.79 -28.27 -1.34
N TYR A 431 -3.60 -27.32 -1.82
CA TYR A 431 -5.00 -27.56 -2.23
C TYR A 431 -5.16 -27.58 -3.74
N VAL A 432 -4.52 -26.64 -4.46
CA VAL A 432 -4.74 -26.47 -5.91
C VAL A 432 -4.13 -27.58 -6.78
N GLY A 433 -3.27 -28.43 -6.20
CA GLY A 433 -2.58 -29.49 -6.96
C GLY A 433 -1.47 -28.95 -7.85
N ILE A 434 -0.99 -29.79 -8.73
CA ILE A 434 0.04 -29.47 -9.71
C ILE A 434 -0.66 -29.20 -11.04
N GLU A 435 -0.28 -28.14 -11.74
CA GLU A 435 -0.71 -27.84 -13.10
C GLU A 435 -0.36 -29.03 -14.00
N GLU A 436 -1.30 -29.48 -14.80
CA GLU A 436 -1.02 -30.49 -15.80
C GLU A 436 -0.07 -29.86 -16.83
N VAL A 437 1.19 -30.28 -16.79
CA VAL A 437 2.13 -29.96 -17.84
C VAL A 437 1.73 -30.84 -19.02
N GLU A 438 1.39 -30.23 -20.15
CA GLU A 438 1.23 -31.00 -21.40
C GLU A 438 2.47 -31.85 -21.57
N ASP A 439 2.29 -33.16 -21.70
CA ASP A 439 3.37 -34.08 -22.00
C ASP A 439 3.97 -33.63 -23.33
N ASP A 440 5.22 -33.17 -23.30
CA ASP A 440 5.92 -32.73 -24.50
C ASP A 440 6.21 -33.90 -25.49
N GLY A 441 5.73 -35.12 -25.11
CA GLY A 441 5.87 -36.33 -25.90
C GLY A 441 7.30 -36.84 -26.04
N GLU A 442 8.27 -36.19 -25.37
CA GLU A 442 9.66 -36.63 -25.32
C GLU A 442 9.80 -37.77 -24.31
N PRO A 443 10.19 -38.99 -24.68
CA PRO A 443 10.39 -40.09 -23.76
C PRO A 443 11.37 -39.70 -22.62
N PHE A 444 11.06 -40.11 -21.38
CA PHE A 444 11.84 -39.74 -20.20
C PHE A 444 13.35 -40.02 -20.39
N ASP A 445 13.70 -41.18 -20.94
CA ASP A 445 15.12 -41.58 -21.16
C ASP A 445 15.83 -40.69 -22.20
N GLU A 446 15.15 -40.25 -23.24
CA GLU A 446 15.67 -39.32 -24.22
C GLU A 446 15.87 -37.93 -23.62
N LYS A 447 14.90 -37.45 -22.90
CA LYS A 447 14.96 -36.18 -22.17
C LYS A 447 16.07 -36.15 -21.14
N MET A 448 16.20 -37.22 -20.33
CA MET A 448 17.29 -37.38 -19.35
C MET A 448 18.64 -37.43 -20.01
N THR A 449 18.80 -38.15 -21.14
CA THR A 449 20.04 -38.23 -21.89
C THR A 449 20.45 -36.85 -22.43
N ARG A 450 19.50 -36.11 -23.00
CA ARG A 450 19.74 -34.75 -23.49
C ARG A 450 20.12 -33.78 -22.36
N LEU A 451 19.32 -33.75 -21.28
CA LEU A 451 19.56 -32.84 -20.15
C LEU A 451 20.88 -33.14 -19.41
N THR A 452 21.25 -34.42 -19.28
CA THR A 452 22.53 -34.79 -18.64
C THR A 452 23.72 -34.42 -19.56
N ALA A 453 23.59 -34.53 -20.89
CA ALA A 453 24.57 -34.04 -21.82
C ALA A 453 24.73 -32.51 -21.77
N GLU A 454 23.66 -31.75 -21.78
CA GLU A 454 23.64 -30.30 -21.62
C GLU A 454 24.29 -29.87 -20.29
N LEU A 455 23.97 -30.58 -19.21
CA LEU A 455 24.57 -30.32 -17.88
C LEU A 455 26.06 -30.56 -17.87
N ALA A 456 26.50 -31.64 -18.50
CA ALA A 456 27.96 -31.95 -18.63
C ALA A 456 28.69 -30.85 -19.41
N GLU A 457 28.08 -30.35 -20.50
CA GLU A 457 28.63 -29.23 -21.27
C GLU A 457 28.71 -27.94 -20.45
N MET A 458 27.66 -27.65 -19.67
CA MET A 458 27.65 -26.47 -18.76
C MET A 458 28.75 -26.58 -17.68
N PHE A 459 28.95 -27.76 -17.11
CA PHE A 459 30.05 -27.98 -16.16
C PHE A 459 31.42 -27.77 -16.80
N ALA A 460 31.65 -28.31 -18.02
CA ALA A 460 32.89 -28.09 -18.74
C ALA A 460 33.13 -26.61 -19.02
N LYS A 461 32.08 -25.87 -19.41
CA LYS A 461 32.17 -24.41 -19.62
C LYS A 461 32.44 -23.66 -18.31
N SER A 462 31.84 -24.08 -17.19
CA SER A 462 32.07 -23.50 -15.87
C SER A 462 33.54 -23.67 -15.45
N HIS A 463 34.10 -24.86 -15.59
CA HIS A 463 35.51 -25.11 -15.29
C HIS A 463 36.45 -24.27 -16.17
N LYS A 464 36.14 -24.14 -17.45
CA LYS A 464 36.93 -23.29 -18.33
C LYS A 464 36.93 -21.83 -17.91
N LEU A 465 35.76 -21.30 -17.54
CA LEU A 465 35.62 -19.93 -17.04
C LEU A 465 36.32 -19.73 -15.70
N GLU A 466 36.31 -20.73 -14.83
CA GLU A 466 37.02 -20.70 -13.54
C GLU A 466 38.52 -20.58 -13.78
N GLU A 467 39.09 -21.38 -14.71
CA GLU A 467 40.50 -21.29 -15.09
C GLU A 467 40.86 -19.94 -15.74
N GLU A 468 40.01 -19.40 -16.62
CA GLU A 468 40.19 -18.06 -17.17
C GLU A 468 40.19 -16.97 -16.09
N ILE A 469 39.30 -17.06 -15.11
CA ILE A 469 39.26 -16.12 -13.97
C ILE A 469 40.57 -16.22 -13.17
N LYS A 470 41.01 -17.43 -12.82
CA LYS A 470 42.27 -17.64 -12.09
C LYS A 470 43.45 -17.04 -12.84
N GLN A 471 43.55 -17.27 -14.16
CA GLN A 471 44.61 -16.70 -14.96
C GLN A 471 44.59 -15.18 -15.02
N ARG A 472 43.41 -14.57 -15.18
CA ARG A 472 43.26 -13.11 -15.19
C ARG A 472 43.59 -12.48 -13.86
N LEU A 473 43.12 -13.08 -12.74
CA LEU A 473 43.45 -12.60 -11.41
C LEU A 473 44.96 -12.75 -11.11
N GLY A 474 45.57 -13.88 -11.48
CA GLY A 474 47.01 -14.07 -11.34
C GLY A 474 47.83 -13.04 -12.13
N ALA A 475 47.38 -12.66 -13.34
CA ALA A 475 48.03 -11.64 -14.16
C ALA A 475 48.06 -10.23 -13.54
N ILE A 476 47.12 -9.94 -12.62
CA ILE A 476 47.04 -8.66 -11.87
C ILE A 476 47.53 -8.80 -10.42
N GLY A 477 48.14 -9.97 -10.05
CA GLY A 477 48.78 -10.18 -8.76
C GLY A 477 47.83 -10.66 -7.63
N TYR A 478 46.67 -11.21 -7.97
CA TYR A 478 45.75 -11.81 -6.99
C TYR A 478 45.68 -13.34 -7.21
N GLU A 479 45.97 -14.11 -6.19
CA GLU A 479 45.73 -15.58 -6.16
C GLU A 479 44.29 -15.86 -5.72
N PHE A 480 43.65 -16.84 -6.42
CA PHE A 480 42.27 -17.27 -6.15
C PHE A 480 42.25 -18.77 -5.84
#